data_a5a51e9b23c9dbf1733eceaba2e7269c
#
_entry.id   a5a51e9b23c9dbf1733eceaba2e7269c
#
_cell.length_a   1.000
_cell.length_b   1.000
_cell.length_c   1.000
_cell.angle_alpha   90.00
_cell.angle_beta   90.00
_cell.angle_gamma   90.00
#
_symmetry.space_group_name_H-M   'P 1'
#
loop_
_entity.id
_entity.type
_entity.pdbx_description
1 polymer ?
#
loop_
_entity_poly.entity_id
_entity_poly.type
_entity_poly.pdbx_seq_one_letter_code
_entity_poly.pdbx_strand_id
1 'polypeptide(L)'
;MIEEYSVYLPRAYRRIRFGRLELLHILLAVVVLTFAFAVVLTSSTAAQLGLSYLDAFGYSIGISFLIVLTGFLLHELAHKFVAQRNGAWAEFRVYPFGLILALAFAFFGFVFAAPGAVYIQSNITRRQNGIISISGPLMNLALGAIFLAFWFVMPSSSIFAFILRWIGTINLLLAAFNLIPIPPLDGSKVIRWNVPIFVLVFAITIVLLLIGLGIVAV
;
A
#
# COMPACT_ATOMS: atom_id res chain seq x y z
N MET A 1 41.11 -5.38 19.03
CA MET A 1 40.64 -4.03 18.62
C MET A 1 40.13 -4.16 17.20
N ILE A 2 38.82 -4.28 17.02
CA ILE A 2 38.20 -4.29 15.68
C ILE A 2 37.82 -2.84 15.42
N GLU A 3 38.57 -2.18 14.49
CA GLU A 3 38.22 -0.83 14.06
C GLU A 3 36.84 -0.85 13.43
N GLU A 4 35.91 -0.12 14.06
CA GLU A 4 34.60 0.20 13.52
C GLU A 4 34.78 1.07 12.28
N TYR A 5 34.79 0.49 11.09
CA TYR A 5 34.71 1.24 9.86
C TYR A 5 33.34 1.89 9.77
N SER A 6 33.20 3.10 10.25
CA SER A 6 32.06 3.95 9.97
C SER A 6 32.07 4.28 8.48
N VAL A 7 31.27 3.56 7.70
CA VAL A 7 31.04 3.92 6.30
C VAL A 7 30.31 5.25 6.27
N TYR A 8 31.07 6.33 6.11
CA TYR A 8 30.55 7.65 5.88
C TYR A 8 29.85 7.66 4.52
N LEU A 9 28.50 7.50 4.52
CA LEU A 9 27.73 7.70 3.30
C LEU A 9 27.78 9.19 2.93
N PRO A 10 28.25 9.54 1.71
CA PRO A 10 28.37 10.92 1.30
C PRO A 10 27.02 11.65 1.37
N ARG A 11 27.04 12.96 1.67
CA ARG A 11 25.85 13.86 1.66
C ARG A 11 24.98 13.77 0.39
N ALA A 12 25.48 13.14 -0.68
CA ALA A 12 24.77 12.90 -1.95
C ALA A 12 23.49 12.06 -1.83
N TYR A 13 23.33 11.24 -0.79
CA TYR A 13 22.14 10.37 -0.60
C TYR A 13 20.93 11.07 0.06
N ARG A 14 21.00 12.35 0.39
CA ARG A 14 19.86 13.10 0.92
C ARG A 14 18.85 13.57 -0.15
N ARG A 15 19.14 13.34 -1.43
CA ARG A 15 18.20 13.68 -2.53
C ARG A 15 17.44 12.44 -2.96
N ILE A 16 16.10 12.60 -3.13
CA ILE A 16 15.24 11.55 -3.67
C ILE A 16 15.70 11.23 -5.10
N ARG A 17 16.02 9.96 -5.35
CA ARG A 17 16.49 9.47 -6.65
C ARG A 17 15.71 8.24 -7.07
N PHE A 18 15.47 8.16 -8.36
CA PHE A 18 14.87 6.99 -9.00
C PHE A 18 15.83 6.40 -10.01
N GLY A 19 16.08 5.10 -9.91
CA GLY A 19 16.82 4.34 -10.92
C GLY A 19 15.93 3.98 -12.12
N ARG A 20 16.50 3.84 -13.32
CA ARG A 20 15.74 3.43 -14.51
C ARG A 20 15.08 2.05 -14.31
N LEU A 21 15.83 1.10 -13.75
CA LEU A 21 15.33 -0.25 -13.47
C LEU A 21 14.22 -0.23 -12.42
N GLU A 22 14.31 0.64 -11.41
CA GLU A 22 13.27 0.84 -10.42
C GLU A 22 11.96 1.33 -11.04
N LEU A 23 12.03 2.31 -11.95
CA LEU A 23 10.84 2.84 -12.66
C LEU A 23 10.18 1.75 -13.50
N LEU A 24 10.95 0.90 -14.17
CA LEU A 24 10.41 -0.25 -14.90
C LEU A 24 9.73 -1.25 -13.96
N HIS A 25 10.32 -1.53 -12.81
CA HIS A 25 9.75 -2.43 -11.80
C HIS A 25 8.45 -1.86 -11.21
N ILE A 26 8.41 -0.56 -10.92
CA ILE A 26 7.19 0.12 -10.47
C ILE A 26 6.09 0.04 -11.53
N LEU A 27 6.42 0.36 -12.79
CA LEU A 27 5.46 0.30 -13.89
C LEU A 27 4.88 -1.11 -14.05
N LEU A 28 5.75 -2.13 -14.05
CA LEU A 28 5.32 -3.54 -14.15
C LEU A 28 4.38 -3.90 -13.00
N ALA A 29 4.74 -3.57 -11.77
CA ALA A 29 3.90 -3.86 -10.61
C ALA A 29 2.54 -3.14 -10.69
N VAL A 30 2.53 -1.86 -11.06
CA VAL A 30 1.30 -1.06 -11.21
C VAL A 30 0.39 -1.67 -12.28
N VAL A 31 0.92 -2.02 -13.45
CA VAL A 31 0.12 -2.61 -14.54
C VAL A 31 -0.50 -3.95 -14.13
N VAL A 32 0.33 -4.85 -13.59
CA VAL A 32 -0.12 -6.20 -13.20
C VAL A 32 -1.14 -6.15 -12.06
N LEU A 33 -0.88 -5.34 -11.03
CA LEU A 33 -1.82 -5.19 -9.92
C LEU A 33 -3.13 -4.52 -10.35
N THR A 34 -3.07 -3.51 -11.22
CA THR A 34 -4.28 -2.87 -11.77
C THR A 34 -5.16 -3.90 -12.46
N PHE A 35 -4.58 -4.77 -13.28
CA PHE A 35 -5.32 -5.83 -13.95
C PHE A 35 -5.90 -6.84 -12.94
N ALA A 36 -5.11 -7.29 -11.95
CA ALA A 36 -5.57 -8.22 -10.92
C ALA A 36 -6.76 -7.65 -10.12
N PHE A 37 -6.66 -6.41 -9.65
CA PHE A 37 -7.77 -5.75 -8.96
C PHE A 37 -8.98 -5.51 -9.86
N ALA A 38 -8.78 -5.18 -11.16
CA ALA A 38 -9.87 -5.02 -12.10
C ALA A 38 -10.69 -6.30 -12.27
N VAL A 39 -10.03 -7.45 -12.40
CA VAL A 39 -10.70 -8.76 -12.45
C VAL A 39 -11.58 -8.97 -11.22
N VAL A 40 -11.07 -8.72 -10.02
CA VAL A 40 -11.81 -8.90 -8.76
C VAL A 40 -12.99 -7.92 -8.65
N LEU A 41 -12.81 -6.66 -9.05
CA LEU A 41 -13.83 -5.62 -8.88
C LEU A 41 -14.94 -5.65 -9.93
N THR A 42 -14.75 -6.35 -11.06
CA THR A 42 -15.68 -6.30 -12.18
C THR A 42 -17.10 -6.70 -11.80
N SER A 43 -17.27 -7.77 -11.03
CA SER A 43 -18.60 -8.23 -10.61
C SER A 43 -19.33 -7.21 -9.75
N SER A 44 -18.63 -6.59 -8.79
CA SER A 44 -19.20 -5.54 -7.94
C SER A 44 -19.54 -4.30 -8.74
N THR A 45 -18.68 -3.92 -9.70
CA THR A 45 -18.91 -2.77 -10.58
C THR A 45 -20.10 -3.01 -11.51
N ALA A 46 -20.22 -4.20 -12.08
CA ALA A 46 -21.37 -4.58 -12.92
C ALA A 46 -22.67 -4.49 -12.15
N ALA A 47 -22.72 -5.05 -10.94
CA ALA A 47 -23.90 -5.02 -10.07
C ALA A 47 -24.27 -3.58 -9.66
N GLN A 48 -23.28 -2.76 -9.32
CA GLN A 48 -23.50 -1.38 -8.86
C GLN A 48 -24.03 -0.46 -9.98
N LEU A 49 -23.52 -0.64 -11.22
CA LEU A 49 -23.79 0.25 -12.34
C LEU A 49 -24.87 -0.30 -13.29
N GLY A 50 -25.32 -1.54 -13.11
CA GLY A 50 -26.25 -2.19 -14.02
C GLY A 50 -25.67 -2.43 -15.42
N LEU A 51 -24.36 -2.64 -15.53
CA LEU A 51 -23.63 -2.76 -16.79
C LEU A 51 -23.40 -4.22 -17.19
N SER A 52 -23.14 -4.44 -18.51
CA SER A 52 -22.57 -5.70 -18.95
C SER A 52 -21.22 -5.96 -18.27
N TYR A 53 -20.81 -7.24 -18.19
CA TYR A 53 -19.53 -7.59 -17.57
C TYR A 53 -18.33 -6.94 -18.29
N LEU A 54 -18.39 -6.83 -19.62
CA LEU A 54 -17.33 -6.23 -20.43
C LEU A 54 -17.19 -4.71 -20.19
N ASP A 55 -18.33 -4.00 -20.15
CA ASP A 55 -18.34 -2.56 -19.86
C ASP A 55 -17.86 -2.29 -18.43
N ALA A 56 -18.34 -3.07 -17.46
CA ALA A 56 -17.93 -2.99 -16.07
C ALA A 56 -16.44 -3.22 -15.88
N PHE A 57 -15.85 -4.13 -16.67
CA PHE A 57 -14.40 -4.37 -16.64
C PHE A 57 -13.61 -3.11 -17.03
N GLY A 58 -14.07 -2.37 -18.06
CA GLY A 58 -13.47 -1.09 -18.45
C GLY A 58 -13.45 -0.08 -17.30
N TYR A 59 -14.58 0.10 -16.61
CA TYR A 59 -14.65 0.95 -15.40
C TYR A 59 -13.77 0.44 -14.27
N SER A 60 -13.74 -0.88 -14.07
CA SER A 60 -12.94 -1.51 -13.01
C SER A 60 -11.44 -1.30 -13.21
N ILE A 61 -10.94 -1.20 -14.44
CA ILE A 61 -9.54 -0.85 -14.72
C ILE A 61 -9.22 0.55 -14.16
N GLY A 62 -10.08 1.55 -14.42
CA GLY A 62 -9.87 2.91 -13.90
C GLY A 62 -9.88 2.98 -12.38
N ILE A 63 -10.86 2.32 -11.75
CA ILE A 63 -10.98 2.26 -10.28
C ILE A 63 -9.76 1.54 -9.67
N SER A 64 -9.38 0.40 -10.25
CA SER A 64 -8.24 -0.39 -9.79
C SER A 64 -6.91 0.35 -9.95
N PHE A 65 -6.75 1.13 -11.02
CA PHE A 65 -5.57 1.96 -11.20
C PHE A 65 -5.44 2.99 -10.06
N LEU A 66 -6.53 3.65 -9.67
CA LEU A 66 -6.53 4.57 -8.53
C LEU A 66 -6.25 3.87 -7.21
N ILE A 67 -6.80 2.67 -7.00
CA ILE A 67 -6.53 1.83 -5.83
C ILE A 67 -5.04 1.48 -5.76
N VAL A 68 -4.45 1.04 -6.87
CA VAL A 68 -3.03 0.65 -6.92
C VAL A 68 -2.11 1.84 -6.76
N LEU A 69 -2.44 2.99 -7.35
CA LEU A 69 -1.67 4.22 -7.15
C LEU A 69 -1.66 4.63 -5.67
N THR A 70 -2.82 4.65 -5.03
CA THR A 70 -2.97 5.13 -3.65
C THR A 70 -2.53 4.08 -2.64
N GLY A 71 -2.96 2.83 -2.82
CA GLY A 71 -2.77 1.75 -1.86
C GLY A 71 -1.39 1.09 -1.93
N PHE A 72 -0.86 0.91 -3.14
CA PHE A 72 0.45 0.28 -3.33
C PHE A 72 1.55 1.30 -3.61
N LEU A 73 1.44 2.10 -4.68
CA LEU A 73 2.56 2.95 -5.10
C LEU A 73 2.92 4.00 -4.05
N LEU A 74 1.94 4.72 -3.50
CA LEU A 74 2.22 5.74 -2.47
C LEU A 74 2.71 5.11 -1.16
N HIS A 75 2.29 3.90 -0.83
CA HIS A 75 2.83 3.12 0.29
C HIS A 75 4.34 2.86 0.12
N GLU A 76 4.74 2.29 -1.02
CA GLU A 76 6.16 2.00 -1.31
C GLU A 76 7.00 3.29 -1.40
N LEU A 77 6.43 4.34 -2.01
CA LEU A 77 7.10 5.64 -2.07
C LEU A 77 7.29 6.27 -0.68
N ALA A 78 6.36 6.06 0.26
CA ALA A 78 6.51 6.53 1.64
C ALA A 78 7.72 5.88 2.31
N HIS A 79 7.87 4.55 2.20
CA HIS A 79 9.06 3.84 2.69
C HIS A 79 10.34 4.39 2.07
N LYS A 80 10.36 4.50 0.75
CA LYS A 80 11.52 5.00 0.00
C LYS A 80 11.92 6.41 0.43
N PHE A 81 10.96 7.33 0.50
CA PHE A 81 11.25 8.72 0.84
C PHE A 81 11.77 8.87 2.26
N VAL A 82 11.16 8.15 3.20
CA VAL A 82 11.62 8.17 4.59
C VAL A 82 13.00 7.53 4.72
N ALA A 83 13.28 6.41 4.03
CA ALA A 83 14.59 5.78 4.02
C ALA A 83 15.67 6.71 3.43
N GLN A 84 15.44 7.31 2.27
CA GLN A 84 16.40 8.21 1.63
C GLN A 84 16.62 9.50 2.45
N ARG A 85 15.59 10.04 3.12
CA ARG A 85 15.74 11.16 4.07
C ARG A 85 16.61 10.81 5.28
N ASN A 86 16.61 9.54 5.69
CA ASN A 86 17.48 9.02 6.73
C ASN A 86 18.90 8.65 6.22
N GLY A 87 19.23 8.99 4.96
CA GLY A 87 20.55 8.75 4.37
C GLY A 87 20.77 7.33 3.85
N ALA A 88 19.74 6.48 3.85
CA ALA A 88 19.85 5.13 3.32
C ALA A 88 19.65 5.10 1.79
N TRP A 89 20.33 4.18 1.11
CA TRP A 89 19.96 3.84 -0.26
C TRP A 89 18.66 3.01 -0.22
N ALA A 90 17.70 3.38 -1.08
CA ALA A 90 16.40 2.72 -1.13
C ALA A 90 15.86 2.72 -2.56
N GLU A 91 15.53 1.53 -3.09
CA GLU A 91 14.93 1.33 -4.41
C GLU A 91 13.89 0.23 -4.38
N PHE A 92 12.76 0.45 -5.04
CA PHE A 92 11.75 -0.58 -5.24
C PHE A 92 12.26 -1.69 -6.18
N ARG A 93 12.04 -2.94 -5.79
CA ARG A 93 12.32 -4.12 -6.61
C ARG A 93 11.08 -5.00 -6.65
N VAL A 94 10.68 -5.35 -7.87
CA VAL A 94 9.57 -6.28 -8.10
C VAL A 94 9.96 -7.70 -7.68
N TYR A 95 8.97 -8.44 -7.18
CA TYR A 95 9.06 -9.88 -6.96
C TYR A 95 8.14 -10.59 -7.97
N PRO A 96 8.68 -11.12 -9.08
CA PRO A 96 7.88 -11.64 -10.20
C PRO A 96 6.90 -12.74 -9.79
N PHE A 97 7.32 -13.66 -8.92
CA PHE A 97 6.45 -14.72 -8.43
C PHE A 97 5.26 -14.18 -7.65
N GLY A 98 5.45 -13.12 -6.87
CA GLY A 98 4.35 -12.45 -6.15
C GLY A 98 3.35 -11.78 -7.08
N LEU A 99 3.79 -11.26 -8.24
CA LEU A 99 2.89 -10.75 -9.28
C LEU A 99 2.10 -11.86 -9.96
N ILE A 100 2.74 -13.01 -10.24
CA ILE A 100 2.05 -14.19 -10.77
C ILE A 100 0.98 -14.68 -9.81
N LEU A 101 1.29 -14.74 -8.50
CA LEU A 101 0.31 -15.11 -7.48
C LEU A 101 -0.84 -14.12 -7.42
N ALA A 102 -0.57 -12.80 -7.52
CA ALA A 102 -1.63 -11.79 -7.55
C ALA A 102 -2.63 -12.04 -8.69
N LEU A 103 -2.13 -12.32 -9.90
CA LEU A 103 -2.97 -12.67 -11.04
C LEU A 103 -3.72 -13.99 -10.83
N ALA A 104 -3.05 -15.01 -10.35
CA ALA A 104 -3.68 -16.31 -10.10
C ALA A 104 -4.84 -16.20 -9.11
N PHE A 105 -4.62 -15.52 -7.97
CA PHE A 105 -5.64 -15.35 -6.96
C PHE A 105 -6.77 -14.41 -7.38
N ALA A 106 -6.52 -13.45 -8.29
CA ALA A 106 -7.57 -12.60 -8.83
C ALA A 106 -8.71 -13.40 -9.50
N PHE A 107 -8.39 -14.50 -10.17
CA PHE A 107 -9.41 -15.40 -10.77
C PHE A 107 -10.23 -16.17 -9.71
N PHE A 108 -9.74 -16.26 -8.47
CA PHE A 108 -10.50 -16.79 -7.34
C PHE A 108 -11.27 -15.72 -6.57
N GLY A 109 -11.30 -14.48 -7.06
CA GLY A 109 -12.09 -13.39 -6.52
C GLY A 109 -11.41 -12.58 -5.40
N PHE A 110 -10.11 -12.76 -5.18
CA PHE A 110 -9.35 -11.93 -4.22
C PHE A 110 -7.94 -11.65 -4.72
N VAL A 111 -7.32 -10.56 -4.24
CA VAL A 111 -5.94 -10.24 -4.55
C VAL A 111 -5.06 -10.59 -3.35
N PHE A 112 -4.19 -11.58 -3.52
CA PHE A 112 -3.11 -11.86 -2.60
C PHE A 112 -1.79 -11.56 -3.33
N ALA A 113 -1.14 -10.48 -2.95
CA ALA A 113 0.03 -9.99 -3.66
C ALA A 113 1.19 -9.69 -2.70
N ALA A 114 2.37 -10.14 -3.10
CA ALA A 114 3.65 -9.65 -2.63
C ALA A 114 4.42 -9.11 -3.84
N PRO A 115 4.00 -7.95 -4.41
CA PRO A 115 4.43 -7.51 -5.74
C PRO A 115 5.90 -7.09 -5.78
N GLY A 116 6.49 -6.86 -4.64
CA GLY A 116 7.85 -6.39 -4.43
C GLY A 116 7.98 -5.66 -3.12
N ALA A 117 9.10 -5.01 -2.92
CA ALA A 117 9.38 -4.19 -1.74
C ALA A 117 10.46 -3.14 -2.03
N VAL A 118 10.52 -2.11 -1.19
CA VAL A 118 11.65 -1.19 -1.16
C VAL A 118 12.82 -1.85 -0.44
N TYR A 119 13.85 -2.17 -1.21
CA TYR A 119 15.12 -2.66 -0.67
C TYR A 119 15.91 -1.49 -0.11
N ILE A 120 16.39 -1.64 1.12
CA ILE A 120 17.13 -0.62 1.84
C ILE A 120 18.52 -1.16 2.14
N GLN A 121 19.56 -0.47 1.64
CA GLN A 121 20.96 -0.79 1.93
C GLN A 121 21.55 0.34 2.77
N SER A 122 21.74 0.07 4.06
CA SER A 122 22.44 0.94 4.99
C SER A 122 22.47 0.28 6.37
N ASN A 123 23.43 0.69 7.21
CA ASN A 123 23.41 0.37 8.63
C ASN A 123 22.36 1.26 9.33
N ILE A 124 21.07 0.89 9.19
CA ILE A 124 19.98 1.59 9.85
C ILE A 124 19.77 1.10 11.29
N THR A 125 19.58 2.03 12.21
CA THR A 125 19.24 1.72 13.59
C THR A 125 17.84 1.11 13.70
N ARG A 126 17.56 0.42 14.80
CA ARG A 126 16.21 -0.11 15.11
C ARG A 126 15.13 0.99 15.04
N ARG A 127 15.43 2.20 15.52
CA ARG A 127 14.53 3.36 15.45
C ARG A 127 14.26 3.77 14.02
N GLN A 128 15.30 3.91 13.19
CA GLN A 128 15.14 4.26 11.78
C GLN A 128 14.33 3.21 11.02
N ASN A 129 14.62 1.92 11.26
CA ASN A 129 13.86 0.83 10.65
C ASN A 129 12.38 0.89 11.02
N GLY A 130 12.04 1.15 12.28
CA GLY A 130 10.65 1.33 12.73
C GLY A 130 9.95 2.51 12.07
N ILE A 131 10.64 3.68 11.99
CA ILE A 131 10.10 4.90 11.36
C ILE A 131 9.88 4.70 9.86
N ILE A 132 10.82 4.04 9.17
CA ILE A 132 10.68 3.70 7.76
C ILE A 132 9.50 2.74 7.57
N SER A 133 9.44 1.68 8.37
CA SER A 133 8.41 0.65 8.22
C SER A 133 7.00 1.16 8.54
N ILE A 134 6.82 2.11 9.45
CA ILE A 134 5.48 2.65 9.72
C ILE A 134 5.00 3.63 8.64
N SER A 135 5.90 4.19 7.83
CA SER A 135 5.55 5.25 6.87
C SER A 135 4.60 4.78 5.76
N GLY A 136 4.73 3.54 5.27
CA GLY A 136 3.80 2.96 4.31
C GLY A 136 2.39 2.78 4.89
N PRO A 137 2.24 2.04 6.01
CA PRO A 137 0.95 1.90 6.67
C PRO A 137 0.30 3.23 7.06
N LEU A 138 1.06 4.23 7.50
CA LEU A 138 0.54 5.57 7.79
C LEU A 138 0.04 6.30 6.55
N MET A 139 0.72 6.14 5.41
CA MET A 139 0.24 6.68 4.13
C MET A 139 -1.11 6.08 3.77
N ASN A 140 -1.24 4.77 3.86
CA ASN A 140 -2.51 4.09 3.57
C ASN A 140 -3.61 4.44 4.58
N LEU A 141 -3.28 4.55 5.86
CA LEU A 141 -4.22 4.98 6.89
C LEU A 141 -4.75 6.39 6.61
N ALA A 142 -3.86 7.33 6.29
CA ALA A 142 -4.24 8.71 5.98
C ALA A 142 -5.13 8.78 4.73
N LEU A 143 -4.73 8.13 3.64
CA LEU A 143 -5.53 8.08 2.41
C LEU A 143 -6.87 7.38 2.65
N GLY A 144 -6.87 6.25 3.33
CA GLY A 144 -8.08 5.54 3.68
C GLY A 144 -9.07 6.40 4.47
N ALA A 145 -8.59 7.11 5.49
CA ALA A 145 -9.40 8.02 6.28
C ALA A 145 -9.95 9.19 5.45
N ILE A 146 -9.13 9.81 4.59
CA ILE A 146 -9.53 10.90 3.70
C ILE A 146 -10.62 10.44 2.73
N PHE A 147 -10.42 9.30 2.05
CA PHE A 147 -11.40 8.80 1.08
C PHE A 147 -12.71 8.37 1.74
N LEU A 148 -12.68 7.76 2.94
CA LEU A 148 -13.89 7.47 3.70
C LEU A 148 -14.59 8.75 4.18
N ALA A 149 -13.86 9.77 4.61
CA ALA A 149 -14.48 11.06 4.99
C ALA A 149 -15.21 11.70 3.81
N PHE A 150 -14.63 11.68 2.61
CA PHE A 150 -15.32 12.14 1.41
C PHE A 150 -16.50 11.25 1.03
N TRP A 151 -16.39 9.94 1.20
CA TRP A 151 -17.52 9.03 0.97
C TRP A 151 -18.74 9.37 1.85
N PHE A 152 -18.55 9.70 3.13
CA PHE A 152 -19.63 10.05 4.05
C PHE A 152 -20.45 11.28 3.64
N VAL A 153 -19.85 12.22 2.92
CA VAL A 153 -20.52 13.45 2.47
C VAL A 153 -21.16 13.31 1.07
N MET A 154 -20.91 12.18 0.38
CA MET A 154 -21.47 11.94 -0.95
C MET A 154 -22.81 11.24 -0.87
N PRO A 155 -23.77 11.54 -1.80
CA PRO A 155 -24.98 10.76 -1.93
C PRO A 155 -24.70 9.28 -2.16
N SER A 156 -25.33 8.39 -1.40
CA SER A 156 -25.08 6.93 -1.45
C SER A 156 -25.31 6.29 -2.81
N SER A 157 -26.17 6.88 -3.64
CA SER A 157 -26.45 6.46 -5.04
C SER A 157 -25.37 6.91 -6.04
N SER A 158 -24.42 7.76 -5.63
CA SER A 158 -23.42 8.31 -6.52
C SER A 158 -22.32 7.27 -6.85
N ILE A 159 -21.94 7.20 -8.12
CA ILE A 159 -20.74 6.44 -8.56
C ILE A 159 -19.47 6.90 -7.82
N PHE A 160 -19.37 8.18 -7.50
CA PHE A 160 -18.24 8.71 -6.74
C PHE A 160 -18.22 8.16 -5.31
N ALA A 161 -19.39 8.00 -4.66
CA ALA A 161 -19.45 7.37 -3.34
C ALA A 161 -18.93 5.91 -3.39
N PHE A 162 -19.33 5.16 -4.41
CA PHE A 162 -18.84 3.80 -4.64
C PHE A 162 -17.31 3.77 -4.80
N ILE A 163 -16.75 4.62 -5.67
CA ILE A 163 -15.31 4.70 -5.93
C ILE A 163 -14.54 5.08 -4.66
N LEU A 164 -14.98 6.14 -3.96
CA LEU A 164 -14.32 6.63 -2.74
C LEU A 164 -14.30 5.59 -1.63
N ARG A 165 -15.43 4.88 -1.46
CA ARG A 165 -15.52 3.77 -0.50
C ARG A 165 -14.53 2.66 -0.82
N TRP A 166 -14.44 2.22 -2.08
CA TRP A 166 -13.51 1.18 -2.48
C TRP A 166 -12.05 1.59 -2.27
N ILE A 167 -11.68 2.79 -2.74
CA ILE A 167 -10.31 3.29 -2.56
C ILE A 167 -9.99 3.40 -1.06
N GLY A 168 -10.87 3.98 -0.26
CA GLY A 168 -10.68 4.13 1.18
C GLY A 168 -10.54 2.80 1.90
N THR A 169 -11.48 1.87 1.65
CA THR A 169 -11.50 0.56 2.30
C THR A 169 -10.27 -0.29 1.93
N ILE A 170 -9.86 -0.30 0.66
CA ILE A 170 -8.68 -1.06 0.24
C ILE A 170 -7.39 -0.46 0.82
N ASN A 171 -7.26 0.87 0.89
CA ASN A 171 -6.12 1.48 1.58
C ASN A 171 -6.05 1.05 3.05
N LEU A 172 -7.18 1.06 3.77
CA LEU A 172 -7.22 0.61 5.17
C LEU A 172 -6.95 -0.89 5.32
N LEU A 173 -7.42 -1.71 4.38
CA LEU A 173 -7.13 -3.14 4.35
C LEU A 173 -5.63 -3.40 4.16
N LEU A 174 -4.99 -2.67 3.24
CA LEU A 174 -3.54 -2.77 3.01
C LEU A 174 -2.74 -2.26 4.22
N ALA A 175 -3.20 -1.19 4.88
CA ALA A 175 -2.60 -0.72 6.13
C ALA A 175 -2.71 -1.78 7.23
N ALA A 176 -3.89 -2.35 7.45
CA ALA A 176 -4.13 -3.38 8.44
C ALA A 176 -3.29 -4.64 8.17
N PHE A 177 -3.25 -5.10 6.91
CA PHE A 177 -2.45 -6.24 6.50
C PHE A 177 -0.96 -6.02 6.76
N ASN A 178 -0.41 -4.88 6.33
CA ASN A 178 1.01 -4.58 6.56
C ASN A 178 1.35 -4.34 8.03
N LEU A 179 0.38 -3.99 8.86
CA LEU A 179 0.56 -3.86 10.31
C LEU A 179 0.48 -5.20 11.07
N ILE A 180 0.16 -6.33 10.43
CA ILE A 180 0.25 -7.64 11.08
C ILE A 180 1.69 -7.85 11.58
N PRO A 181 1.89 -8.23 12.87
CA PRO A 181 3.23 -8.29 13.48
C PRO A 181 4.01 -9.57 13.11
N ILE A 182 3.94 -9.98 11.85
CA ILE A 182 4.57 -11.19 11.31
C ILE A 182 5.59 -10.79 10.22
N PRO A 183 6.86 -11.22 10.28
CA PRO A 183 7.81 -11.01 9.19
C PRO A 183 7.30 -11.64 7.87
N PRO A 184 7.51 -11.02 6.71
CA PRO A 184 8.31 -9.81 6.46
C PRO A 184 7.55 -8.48 6.56
N LEU A 185 6.28 -8.48 7.01
CA LEU A 185 5.39 -7.31 7.05
C LEU A 185 5.93 -6.20 7.96
N ASP A 186 5.51 -4.96 7.68
CA ASP A 186 6.01 -3.77 8.37
C ASP A 186 5.67 -3.75 9.86
N GLY A 187 4.50 -4.24 10.24
CA GLY A 187 4.07 -4.35 11.63
C GLY A 187 5.08 -5.09 12.52
N SER A 188 5.78 -6.08 11.97
CA SER A 188 6.82 -6.82 12.70
C SER A 188 8.02 -5.96 13.10
N LYS A 189 8.34 -4.95 12.30
CA LYS A 189 9.43 -4.00 12.55
C LYS A 189 8.96 -2.86 13.45
N VAL A 190 7.72 -2.39 13.26
CA VAL A 190 7.10 -1.31 14.06
C VAL A 190 6.91 -1.75 15.51
N ILE A 191 6.33 -2.93 15.76
CA ILE A 191 6.13 -3.44 17.13
C ILE A 191 7.46 -3.63 17.87
N ARG A 192 8.51 -4.07 17.18
CA ARG A 192 9.85 -4.18 17.76
C ARG A 192 10.45 -2.81 18.12
N TRP A 193 10.09 -1.76 17.37
CA TRP A 193 10.56 -0.39 17.63
C TRP A 193 9.78 0.26 18.76
N ASN A 194 8.43 0.33 18.66
CA ASN A 194 7.58 1.05 19.60
C ASN A 194 6.18 0.44 19.70
N VAL A 195 5.94 -0.31 20.76
CA VAL A 195 4.65 -1.00 20.99
C VAL A 195 3.47 -0.03 21.12
N PRO A 196 3.53 1.07 21.91
CA PRO A 196 2.45 2.04 21.99
C PRO A 196 2.04 2.61 20.64
N ILE A 197 2.99 3.03 19.81
CA ILE A 197 2.71 3.56 18.46
C ILE A 197 2.07 2.47 17.60
N PHE A 198 2.60 1.24 17.64
CA PHE A 198 2.04 0.11 16.91
C PHE A 198 0.57 -0.11 17.29
N VAL A 199 0.27 -0.24 18.59
CA VAL A 199 -1.10 -0.50 19.07
C VAL A 199 -2.05 0.63 18.66
N LEU A 200 -1.64 1.89 18.82
CA LEU A 200 -2.45 3.04 18.46
C LEU A 200 -2.80 3.05 16.96
N VAL A 201 -1.78 2.93 16.10
CA VAL A 201 -1.98 2.99 14.65
C VAL A 201 -2.79 1.79 14.16
N PHE A 202 -2.51 0.60 14.69
CA PHE A 202 -3.25 -0.62 14.33
C PHE A 202 -4.71 -0.54 14.76
N ALA A 203 -5.00 -0.11 16.00
CA ALA A 203 -6.36 0.05 16.49
C ALA A 203 -7.18 1.04 15.65
N ILE A 204 -6.61 2.23 15.35
CA ILE A 204 -7.28 3.22 14.49
C ILE A 204 -7.54 2.63 13.10
N THR A 205 -6.57 1.93 12.52
CA THR A 205 -6.71 1.30 11.21
C THR A 205 -7.84 0.28 11.19
N ILE A 206 -7.94 -0.59 12.20
CA ILE A 206 -9.00 -1.61 12.30
C ILE A 206 -10.38 -0.94 12.46
N VAL A 207 -10.52 0.07 13.32
CA VAL A 207 -11.80 0.77 13.50
C VAL A 207 -12.27 1.38 12.18
N LEU A 208 -11.41 2.12 11.47
CA LEU A 208 -11.77 2.73 10.18
C LEU A 208 -12.05 1.68 9.10
N LEU A 209 -11.32 0.56 9.10
CA LEU A 209 -11.58 -0.55 8.19
C LEU A 209 -12.96 -1.17 8.41
N LEU A 210 -13.37 -1.39 9.66
CA LEU A 210 -14.69 -1.92 9.98
C LEU A 210 -15.82 -0.99 9.53
N ILE A 211 -15.61 0.33 9.63
CA ILE A 211 -16.52 1.34 9.07
C ILE A 211 -16.57 1.25 7.55
N GLY A 212 -15.43 1.21 6.87
CA GLY A 212 -15.35 1.07 5.41
C GLY A 212 -16.03 -0.19 4.88
N LEU A 213 -15.92 -1.30 5.62
CA LEU A 213 -16.60 -2.57 5.31
C LEU A 213 -18.11 -2.52 5.59
N GLY A 214 -18.61 -1.51 6.33
CA GLY A 214 -20.00 -1.42 6.75
C GLY A 214 -20.40 -2.37 7.88
N ILE A 215 -19.41 -2.88 8.63
CA ILE A 215 -19.64 -3.74 9.81
C ILE A 215 -20.03 -2.89 11.02
N VAL A 216 -19.48 -1.69 11.11
CA VAL A 216 -19.82 -0.68 12.12
C VAL A 216 -20.54 0.45 11.40
N ALA A 217 -21.80 0.72 11.82
CA ALA A 217 -22.55 1.87 11.35
C ALA A 217 -22.12 3.14 12.11
N VAL A 218 -21.98 4.23 11.39
CA VAL A 218 -21.69 5.57 11.93
C VAL A 218 -22.81 6.52 11.53
#